data_1ae8ea891559618f5a6c2f480d452ea3
#
_entry.id   1ae8ea891559618f5a6c2f480d452ea3
#
_cell.length_a   1.000
_cell.length_b   1.000
_cell.length_c   1.000
_cell.angle_alpha   90.00
_cell.angle_beta   90.00
_cell.angle_gamma   90.00
#
_symmetry.space_group_name_H-M   'P 1'
#
loop_
_entity.id
_entity.type
_entity.pdbx_description
1 polymer ?
#
loop_
_entity_poly.entity_id
_entity_poly.type
_entity_poly.pdbx_seq_one_letter_code
_entity_poly.pdbx_strand_id
1 'polypeptide(L)'
;NFGLVFKFLDVELTNSKHRFDTVDQAKNYISLLPKEFQTTVAKKEISKKAPSLYDLAGIQKVANDKFSYTAEETLELVQKLYEQKLVSYPRTDCTNITNETAEYLNKIYGGTKIGDISLNSSINKQCLGETTAHEGITLTSEVATGLSTKEANIYQEIYNVFISNFLPDAIYDEYEVTIKTEEFAYTQKFNVLKKSGYLD
;
A
#
# COMPACT_ATOMS: atom_id res chain seq x y z
N ASN A 1 19.01 23.71 9.34
CA ASN A 1 19.35 23.30 7.98
C ASN A 1 18.23 23.71 7.04
N PHE A 2 18.59 24.47 5.98
CA PHE A 2 17.67 24.96 4.96
C PHE A 2 17.90 24.15 3.68
N GLY A 3 16.80 23.68 3.05
CA GLY A 3 16.84 23.01 1.76
C GLY A 3 16.29 23.92 0.65
N LEU A 4 16.61 23.59 -0.60
CA LEU A 4 16.01 24.25 -1.75
C LEU A 4 14.79 23.47 -2.22
N VAL A 5 13.74 24.21 -2.54
CA VAL A 5 12.53 23.69 -3.16
C VAL A 5 12.36 24.41 -4.49
N PHE A 6 12.35 23.64 -5.58
CA PHE A 6 11.97 24.16 -6.89
C PHE A 6 10.49 23.87 -7.09
N LYS A 7 9.73 24.90 -7.43
CA LYS A 7 8.32 24.74 -7.79
C LYS A 7 8.20 24.80 -9.31
N PHE A 8 7.79 23.67 -9.90
CA PHE A 8 7.54 23.56 -11.33
C PHE A 8 6.07 23.15 -11.53
N LEU A 9 5.28 24.05 -12.08
CA LEU A 9 3.81 23.95 -12.08
C LEU A 9 3.33 23.78 -10.63
N ASP A 10 2.56 22.73 -10.34
CA ASP A 10 2.08 22.41 -8.99
C ASP A 10 2.93 21.35 -8.28
N VAL A 11 4.10 21.00 -8.82
CA VAL A 11 5.02 20.02 -8.25
C VAL A 11 6.18 20.72 -7.56
N GLU A 12 6.39 20.38 -6.28
CA GLU A 12 7.54 20.83 -5.50
C GLU A 12 8.69 19.82 -5.64
N LEU A 13 9.80 20.25 -6.22
CA LEU A 13 11.01 19.45 -6.36
C LEU A 13 11.94 19.78 -5.18
N THR A 14 12.08 18.83 -4.23
CA THR A 14 12.95 19.00 -3.07
C THR A 14 14.30 18.34 -3.33
N ASN A 15 15.40 19.00 -2.95
CA ASN A 15 16.73 18.40 -2.96
C ASN A 15 17.21 18.13 -1.55
N SER A 16 17.39 16.86 -1.23
CA SER A 16 17.94 16.42 0.04
C SER A 16 19.48 16.55 0.14
N LYS A 17 20.17 16.76 -1.01
CA LYS A 17 21.63 16.78 -1.08
C LYS A 17 22.25 18.15 -0.81
N HIS A 18 21.55 19.25 -1.13
CA HIS A 18 22.00 20.59 -0.86
C HIS A 18 21.28 21.15 0.37
N ARG A 19 22.00 21.21 1.47
CA ARG A 19 21.54 21.80 2.73
C ARG A 19 22.44 22.95 3.10
N PHE A 20 21.85 24.03 3.58
CA PHE A 20 22.53 25.23 4.00
C PHE A 20 22.34 25.43 5.50
N ASP A 21 23.36 25.90 6.17
CA ASP A 21 23.30 26.16 7.60
C ASP A 21 22.61 27.47 7.92
N THR A 22 22.65 28.44 6.98
CA THR A 22 22.01 29.75 7.13
C THR A 22 21.14 30.09 5.91
N VAL A 23 20.17 31.00 6.15
CA VAL A 23 19.30 31.53 5.09
C VAL A 23 20.12 32.33 4.06
N ASP A 24 21.15 33.04 4.52
CA ASP A 24 21.97 33.87 3.63
C ASP A 24 22.82 33.03 2.67
N GLN A 25 23.35 31.88 3.13
CA GLN A 25 23.99 30.90 2.27
C GLN A 25 23.03 30.39 1.20
N ALA A 26 21.79 30.06 1.58
CA ALA A 26 20.76 29.60 0.63
C ALA A 26 20.40 30.70 -0.39
N LYS A 27 20.23 31.96 0.04
CA LYS A 27 19.96 33.09 -0.83
C LYS A 27 21.10 33.39 -1.80
N ASN A 28 22.33 33.38 -1.32
CA ASN A 28 23.50 33.57 -2.18
C ASN A 28 23.58 32.47 -3.25
N TYR A 29 23.36 31.21 -2.87
CA TYR A 29 23.34 30.12 -3.82
C TYR A 29 22.25 30.29 -4.88
N ILE A 30 21.02 30.68 -4.47
CA ILE A 30 19.91 30.93 -5.39
C ILE A 30 20.26 32.06 -6.39
N SER A 31 20.97 33.11 -5.92
CA SER A 31 21.36 34.24 -6.77
C SER A 31 22.37 33.88 -7.88
N LEU A 32 23.11 32.79 -7.68
CA LEU A 32 24.10 32.27 -8.63
C LEU A 32 23.48 31.26 -9.62
N LEU A 33 22.22 30.81 -9.37
CA LEU A 33 21.57 29.87 -10.27
C LEU A 33 21.23 30.54 -11.61
N PRO A 34 21.35 29.82 -12.73
CA PRO A 34 20.93 30.34 -14.04
C PRO A 34 19.42 30.62 -14.04
N LYS A 35 18.99 31.59 -14.80
CA LYS A 35 17.57 31.95 -14.96
C LYS A 35 16.79 30.93 -15.77
N GLU A 36 17.49 30.15 -16.61
CA GLU A 36 16.92 29.12 -17.47
C GLU A 36 17.55 27.77 -17.14
N PHE A 37 16.73 26.74 -17.12
CA PHE A 37 17.14 25.37 -16.80
C PHE A 37 16.75 24.43 -17.93
N GLN A 38 17.63 23.50 -18.26
CA GLN A 38 17.24 22.37 -19.10
C GLN A 38 16.41 21.40 -18.27
N THR A 39 15.19 21.14 -18.71
CA THR A 39 14.28 20.21 -18.06
C THR A 39 14.00 19.04 -18.98
N THR A 40 14.18 17.83 -18.48
CA THR A 40 13.76 16.60 -19.15
C THR A 40 12.68 15.92 -18.34
N VAL A 41 11.67 15.40 -19.04
CA VAL A 41 10.58 14.64 -18.41
C VAL A 41 10.55 13.28 -19.06
N ALA A 42 10.80 12.25 -18.27
CA ALA A 42 10.58 10.86 -18.67
C ALA A 42 9.27 10.37 -18.04
N LYS A 43 8.51 9.57 -18.80
CA LYS A 43 7.26 8.97 -18.36
C LYS A 43 7.32 7.46 -18.59
N LYS A 44 6.90 6.68 -17.62
CA LYS A 44 6.68 5.24 -17.78
C LYS A 44 5.43 4.79 -17.02
N GLU A 45 4.78 3.76 -17.51
CA GLU A 45 3.69 3.11 -16.80
C GLU A 45 4.27 2.12 -15.80
N ILE A 46 3.76 2.14 -14.57
CA ILE A 46 4.11 1.19 -13.52
C ILE A 46 2.85 0.58 -12.93
N SER A 47 2.94 -0.71 -12.58
CA SER A 47 1.90 -1.44 -11.88
C SER A 47 2.24 -1.52 -10.40
N LYS A 48 1.27 -1.23 -9.53
CA LYS A 48 1.36 -1.47 -8.09
C LYS A 48 0.37 -2.54 -7.69
N LYS A 49 0.90 -3.59 -7.12
CA LYS A 49 0.12 -4.72 -6.61
C LYS A 49 -0.60 -4.36 -5.32
N ALA A 50 -1.70 -5.08 -5.04
CA ALA A 50 -2.36 -5.03 -3.75
C ALA A 50 -1.38 -5.38 -2.60
N PRO A 51 -1.64 -4.93 -1.36
CA PRO A 51 -0.85 -5.34 -0.21
C PRO A 51 -0.88 -6.86 0.00
N SER A 52 0.19 -7.42 0.57
CA SER A 52 0.20 -8.82 1.02
C SER A 52 -0.89 -9.07 2.06
N LEU A 53 -1.32 -10.32 2.19
CA LEU A 53 -2.20 -10.71 3.29
C LEU A 53 -1.56 -10.38 4.64
N TYR A 54 -2.38 -10.20 5.67
CA TYR A 54 -1.85 -9.94 6.99
C TYR A 54 -1.31 -11.22 7.65
N ASP A 55 -0.19 -11.05 8.33
CA ASP A 55 0.19 -11.84 9.50
C ASP A 55 -0.32 -11.16 10.78
N LEU A 56 -0.05 -11.75 11.93
CA LEU A 56 -0.47 -11.15 13.22
C LEU A 56 0.19 -9.80 13.46
N ALA A 57 1.47 -9.65 13.18
CA ALA A 57 2.20 -8.41 13.40
C ALA A 57 1.69 -7.28 12.49
N GLY A 58 1.36 -7.59 11.24
CA GLY A 58 0.81 -6.66 10.27
C GLY A 58 -0.54 -6.10 10.70
N ILE A 59 -1.47 -6.97 11.11
CA ILE A 59 -2.79 -6.50 11.57
C ILE A 59 -2.70 -5.74 12.90
N GLN A 60 -1.82 -6.13 13.83
CA GLN A 60 -1.56 -5.39 15.06
C GLN A 60 -1.02 -3.99 14.80
N LYS A 61 -0.10 -3.85 13.85
CA LYS A 61 0.45 -2.55 13.45
C LYS A 61 -0.64 -1.64 12.89
N VAL A 62 -1.44 -2.12 11.94
CA VAL A 62 -2.52 -1.33 11.32
C VAL A 62 -3.59 -0.96 12.35
N ALA A 63 -3.95 -1.87 13.24
CA ALA A 63 -4.91 -1.61 14.30
C ALA A 63 -4.41 -0.51 15.28
N ASN A 64 -3.12 -0.51 15.59
CA ASN A 64 -2.52 0.54 16.41
C ASN A 64 -2.50 1.89 15.67
N ASP A 65 -2.04 1.89 14.41
CA ASP A 65 -1.89 3.12 13.62
C ASP A 65 -3.25 3.82 13.36
N LYS A 66 -4.32 3.03 13.10
CA LYS A 66 -5.63 3.57 12.73
C LYS A 66 -6.58 3.77 13.91
N PHE A 67 -6.53 2.88 14.90
CA PHE A 67 -7.53 2.80 15.96
C PHE A 67 -6.93 2.93 17.36
N SER A 68 -5.60 3.03 17.47
CA SER A 68 -4.87 3.06 18.75
C SER A 68 -5.11 1.82 19.61
N TYR A 69 -5.40 0.65 19.00
CA TYR A 69 -5.53 -0.60 19.72
C TYR A 69 -4.16 -1.14 20.09
N THR A 70 -4.07 -1.77 21.26
CA THR A 70 -2.85 -2.47 21.67
C THR A 70 -2.67 -3.78 20.90
N ALA A 71 -1.46 -4.33 20.90
CA ALA A 71 -1.19 -5.62 20.27
C ALA A 71 -2.00 -6.75 20.92
N GLU A 72 -2.13 -6.72 22.26
CA GLU A 72 -2.93 -7.70 23.03
C GLU A 72 -4.41 -7.60 22.68
N GLU A 73 -4.98 -6.40 22.71
CA GLU A 73 -6.37 -6.14 22.34
C GLU A 73 -6.66 -6.58 20.91
N THR A 74 -5.77 -6.28 19.97
CA THR A 74 -5.92 -6.70 18.56
C THR A 74 -5.91 -8.22 18.45
N LEU A 75 -5.01 -8.91 19.15
CA LEU A 75 -4.97 -10.37 19.15
C LEU A 75 -6.28 -10.97 19.67
N GLU A 76 -6.84 -10.43 20.76
CA GLU A 76 -8.13 -10.88 21.29
C GLU A 76 -9.28 -10.69 20.29
N LEU A 77 -9.29 -9.54 19.58
CA LEU A 77 -10.30 -9.25 18.56
C LEU A 77 -10.21 -10.21 17.37
N VAL A 78 -9.00 -10.42 16.83
CA VAL A 78 -8.81 -11.35 15.71
C VAL A 78 -9.12 -12.80 16.15
N GLN A 79 -8.76 -13.18 17.38
CA GLN A 79 -9.10 -14.50 17.95
C GLN A 79 -10.62 -14.72 18.00
N LYS A 80 -11.40 -13.70 18.40
CA LYS A 80 -12.87 -13.78 18.39
C LYS A 80 -13.43 -13.93 16.97
N LEU A 81 -12.86 -13.20 15.97
CA LEU A 81 -13.25 -13.36 14.58
C LEU A 81 -12.96 -14.78 14.06
N TYR A 82 -11.84 -15.36 14.46
CA TYR A 82 -11.50 -16.75 14.14
C TYR A 82 -12.47 -17.74 14.79
N GLU A 83 -12.82 -17.58 16.08
CA GLU A 83 -13.79 -18.43 16.79
C GLU A 83 -15.19 -18.36 16.17
N GLN A 84 -15.56 -17.20 15.61
CA GLN A 84 -16.76 -17.01 14.79
C GLN A 84 -16.62 -17.57 13.38
N LYS A 85 -15.48 -18.14 13.02
CA LYS A 85 -15.15 -18.70 11.71
C LYS A 85 -15.13 -17.67 10.58
N LEU A 86 -14.95 -16.40 10.87
CA LEU A 86 -14.94 -15.31 9.88
C LEU A 86 -13.58 -15.16 9.20
N VAL A 87 -12.50 -15.52 9.90
CA VAL A 87 -11.13 -15.45 9.41
C VAL A 87 -10.37 -16.75 9.68
N SER A 88 -9.25 -16.97 8.97
CA SER A 88 -8.33 -18.09 9.24
C SER A 88 -7.57 -17.89 10.55
N TYR A 89 -6.76 -18.89 10.94
CA TYR A 89 -6.02 -18.87 12.20
C TYR A 89 -5.09 -17.64 12.31
N PRO A 90 -5.23 -16.80 13.37
CA PRO A 90 -4.61 -15.51 13.42
C PRO A 90 -3.16 -15.49 13.93
N ARG A 91 -2.71 -16.53 14.66
CA ARG A 91 -1.35 -16.58 15.22
C ARG A 91 -0.37 -17.10 14.17
N THR A 92 -0.13 -16.30 13.18
CA THR A 92 0.76 -16.60 12.05
C THR A 92 1.78 -15.49 11.86
N ASP A 93 2.96 -15.86 11.40
CA ASP A 93 4.03 -14.98 10.93
C ASP A 93 4.15 -14.98 9.40
N CYS A 94 3.22 -15.67 8.72
CA CYS A 94 3.19 -15.82 7.28
C CYS A 94 2.19 -14.86 6.64
N THR A 95 2.52 -14.33 5.47
CA THR A 95 1.65 -13.50 4.63
C THR A 95 1.22 -14.21 3.34
N ASN A 96 1.64 -15.46 3.15
CA ASN A 96 1.34 -16.28 1.97
C ASN A 96 0.32 -17.36 2.31
N ILE A 97 -0.28 -17.90 1.25
CA ILE A 97 -1.15 -19.08 1.28
C ILE A 97 -0.62 -20.15 0.33
N THR A 98 -1.01 -21.38 0.54
CA THR A 98 -0.71 -22.51 -0.37
C THR A 98 -1.57 -22.44 -1.63
N ASN A 99 -1.19 -23.20 -2.67
CA ASN A 99 -2.01 -23.37 -3.87
C ASN A 99 -3.37 -23.99 -3.54
N GLU A 100 -3.42 -24.96 -2.61
CA GLU A 100 -4.64 -25.62 -2.19
C GLU A 100 -5.63 -24.63 -1.55
N THR A 101 -5.17 -23.79 -0.63
CA THR A 101 -5.96 -22.74 -0.03
C THR A 101 -6.43 -21.72 -1.07
N ALA A 102 -5.56 -21.34 -2.02
CA ALA A 102 -5.93 -20.42 -3.10
C ALA A 102 -7.03 -21.02 -4.00
N GLU A 103 -6.94 -22.31 -4.35
CA GLU A 103 -7.99 -22.99 -5.13
C GLU A 103 -9.33 -23.02 -4.39
N TYR A 104 -9.31 -23.26 -3.08
CA TYR A 104 -10.51 -23.19 -2.23
C TYR A 104 -11.11 -21.79 -2.23
N LEU A 105 -10.30 -20.75 -1.98
CA LEU A 105 -10.75 -19.36 -1.96
C LEU A 105 -11.25 -18.88 -3.33
N ASN A 106 -10.63 -19.32 -4.42
CA ASN A 106 -11.05 -19.01 -5.78
C ASN A 106 -12.45 -19.59 -6.09
N LYS A 107 -12.81 -20.75 -5.54
CA LYS A 107 -14.16 -21.31 -5.68
C LYS A 107 -15.22 -20.48 -4.97
N ILE A 108 -14.86 -19.82 -3.86
CA ILE A 108 -15.79 -19.00 -3.07
C ILE A 108 -15.92 -17.58 -3.64
N TYR A 109 -14.80 -16.93 -3.90
CA TYR A 109 -14.72 -15.50 -4.21
C TYR A 109 -14.50 -15.21 -5.70
N GLY A 110 -13.82 -16.12 -6.41
CA GLY A 110 -13.42 -15.91 -7.79
C GLY A 110 -14.59 -15.65 -8.74
N GLY A 111 -14.52 -14.55 -9.49
CA GLY A 111 -15.56 -14.15 -10.44
C GLY A 111 -16.88 -13.66 -9.82
N THR A 112 -16.95 -13.54 -8.48
CA THR A 112 -18.13 -12.98 -7.80
C THR A 112 -18.16 -11.45 -7.90
N LYS A 113 -19.27 -10.83 -7.47
CA LYS A 113 -19.41 -9.38 -7.40
C LYS A 113 -19.63 -8.91 -5.97
N ILE A 114 -19.03 -7.76 -5.66
CA ILE A 114 -19.28 -7.03 -4.41
C ILE A 114 -19.80 -5.66 -4.82
N GLY A 115 -21.10 -5.42 -4.69
CA GLY A 115 -21.75 -4.26 -5.29
C GLY A 115 -21.52 -4.25 -6.81
N ASP A 116 -20.96 -3.16 -7.34
CA ASP A 116 -20.64 -3.02 -8.76
C ASP A 116 -19.25 -3.55 -9.14
N ILE A 117 -18.44 -3.95 -8.15
CA ILE A 117 -17.06 -4.41 -8.35
C ILE A 117 -17.06 -5.91 -8.68
N SER A 118 -16.50 -6.28 -9.83
CA SER A 118 -16.30 -7.68 -10.23
C SER A 118 -14.91 -8.16 -9.79
N LEU A 119 -14.88 -9.24 -9.02
CA LEU A 119 -13.62 -9.86 -8.60
C LEU A 119 -13.01 -10.69 -9.74
N ASN A 120 -11.69 -10.75 -9.80
CA ASN A 120 -10.96 -11.65 -10.67
C ASN A 120 -11.34 -13.12 -10.34
N SER A 121 -11.20 -14.02 -11.31
CA SER A 121 -11.48 -15.45 -11.12
C SER A 121 -10.55 -16.14 -10.13
N SER A 122 -9.42 -15.52 -9.81
CA SER A 122 -8.43 -16.05 -8.88
C SER A 122 -7.73 -14.95 -8.11
N ILE A 123 -7.32 -15.31 -6.89
CA ILE A 123 -6.50 -14.46 -6.02
C ILE A 123 -5.14 -14.17 -6.69
N ASN A 124 -4.59 -13.01 -6.44
CA ASN A 124 -3.31 -12.58 -7.00
C ASN A 124 -2.18 -13.56 -6.65
N LYS A 125 -1.37 -13.92 -7.64
CA LYS A 125 -0.24 -14.85 -7.49
C LYS A 125 0.78 -14.43 -6.44
N GLN A 126 0.86 -13.16 -6.10
CA GLN A 126 1.74 -12.67 -5.04
C GLN A 126 1.36 -13.19 -3.64
N CYS A 127 0.11 -13.63 -3.43
CA CYS A 127 -0.30 -14.28 -2.19
C CYS A 127 0.18 -15.72 -2.09
N LEU A 128 0.66 -16.32 -3.19
CA LEU A 128 1.14 -17.70 -3.21
C LEU A 128 2.62 -17.73 -2.87
N GLY A 129 3.00 -18.64 -1.99
CA GLY A 129 4.39 -18.82 -1.60
C GLY A 129 4.59 -19.93 -0.60
N GLU A 130 5.82 -20.07 -0.14
CA GLU A 130 6.11 -20.93 0.99
C GLU A 130 5.40 -20.42 2.22
N THR A 131 4.81 -21.34 2.97
CA THR A 131 4.13 -21.06 4.24
C THR A 131 4.91 -21.68 5.38
N THR A 132 4.73 -21.12 6.57
CA THR A 132 5.27 -21.71 7.81
C THR A 132 4.29 -22.77 8.37
N ALA A 133 4.18 -22.92 9.68
CA ALA A 133 3.17 -23.79 10.30
C ALA A 133 1.73 -23.33 10.01
N HIS A 134 1.56 -22.07 9.66
CA HIS A 134 0.27 -21.43 9.35
C HIS A 134 0.40 -20.52 8.13
N GLU A 135 -0.72 -20.25 7.49
CA GLU A 135 -0.86 -19.37 6.34
C GLU A 135 -1.20 -17.92 6.77
N GLY A 136 -1.13 -16.99 5.83
CA GLY A 136 -1.61 -15.61 6.03
C GLY A 136 -3.09 -15.56 6.41
N ILE A 137 -3.49 -14.49 7.07
CA ILE A 137 -4.88 -14.31 7.52
C ILE A 137 -5.78 -14.05 6.30
N THR A 138 -6.75 -14.93 6.09
CA THR A 138 -7.76 -14.88 5.02
C THR A 138 -9.16 -14.78 5.59
N LEU A 139 -10.12 -14.40 4.76
CA LEU A 139 -11.53 -14.61 5.03
C LEU A 139 -11.91 -16.10 4.82
N THR A 140 -13.06 -16.47 5.36
CA THR A 140 -13.70 -17.76 5.10
C THR A 140 -14.96 -17.58 4.26
N SER A 141 -15.78 -18.63 4.12
CA SER A 141 -17.10 -18.52 3.46
C SER A 141 -18.19 -17.92 4.35
N GLU A 142 -17.93 -17.69 5.63
CA GLU A 142 -18.92 -17.18 6.57
C GLU A 142 -19.16 -15.69 6.42
N VAL A 143 -20.42 -15.28 6.61
CA VAL A 143 -20.84 -13.88 6.51
C VAL A 143 -20.81 -13.25 7.90
N ALA A 144 -20.09 -12.15 8.03
CA ALA A 144 -19.98 -11.43 9.30
C ALA A 144 -21.32 -10.78 9.68
N THR A 145 -21.82 -11.09 10.87
CA THR A 145 -23.02 -10.48 11.45
C THR A 145 -22.82 -10.23 12.93
N GLY A 146 -23.42 -9.18 13.46
CA GLY A 146 -23.45 -8.92 14.91
C GLY A 146 -22.10 -8.54 15.54
N LEU A 147 -21.13 -8.07 14.76
CA LEU A 147 -19.83 -7.63 15.25
C LEU A 147 -19.96 -6.38 16.11
N SER A 148 -19.21 -6.32 17.20
CA SER A 148 -18.96 -5.07 17.91
C SER A 148 -18.18 -4.09 17.04
N THR A 149 -18.20 -2.80 17.36
CA THR A 149 -17.45 -1.77 16.60
C THR A 149 -15.95 -2.11 16.46
N LYS A 150 -15.33 -2.63 17.52
CA LYS A 150 -13.91 -2.98 17.47
C LYS A 150 -13.65 -4.22 16.61
N GLU A 151 -14.48 -5.23 16.70
CA GLU A 151 -14.42 -6.42 15.83
C GLU A 151 -14.65 -6.04 14.36
N ALA A 152 -15.63 -5.17 14.09
CA ALA A 152 -15.92 -4.69 12.75
C ALA A 152 -14.74 -3.91 12.16
N ASN A 153 -14.06 -3.08 12.93
CA ASN A 153 -12.86 -2.35 12.48
C ASN A 153 -11.75 -3.34 12.03
N ILE A 154 -11.46 -4.33 12.85
CA ILE A 154 -10.42 -5.33 12.52
C ILE A 154 -10.85 -6.20 11.34
N TYR A 155 -12.10 -6.66 11.33
CA TYR A 155 -12.63 -7.44 10.22
C TYR A 155 -12.56 -6.67 8.90
N GLN A 156 -12.91 -5.38 8.89
CA GLN A 156 -12.87 -4.54 7.69
C GLN A 156 -11.44 -4.37 7.15
N GLU A 157 -10.43 -4.24 8.01
CA GLU A 157 -9.03 -4.17 7.56
C GLU A 157 -8.60 -5.48 6.87
N ILE A 158 -8.92 -6.62 7.49
CA ILE A 158 -8.62 -7.93 6.90
C ILE A 158 -9.40 -8.11 5.59
N TYR A 159 -10.68 -7.75 5.58
CA TYR A 159 -11.56 -7.82 4.41
C TYR A 159 -11.00 -7.00 3.24
N ASN A 160 -10.63 -5.75 3.49
CA ASN A 160 -10.14 -4.85 2.45
C ASN A 160 -8.86 -5.40 1.79
N VAL A 161 -7.88 -5.84 2.58
CA VAL A 161 -6.65 -6.41 2.06
C VAL A 161 -6.90 -7.74 1.33
N PHE A 162 -7.76 -8.59 1.88
CA PHE A 162 -8.09 -9.87 1.26
C PHE A 162 -8.80 -9.66 -0.10
N ILE A 163 -9.83 -8.84 -0.16
CA ILE A 163 -10.59 -8.57 -1.39
C ILE A 163 -9.73 -7.83 -2.43
N SER A 164 -8.87 -6.90 -2.02
CA SER A 164 -7.96 -6.22 -2.95
C SER A 164 -7.06 -7.19 -3.70
N ASN A 165 -6.79 -8.36 -3.15
CA ASN A 165 -6.04 -9.42 -3.82
C ASN A 165 -6.85 -10.24 -4.85
N PHE A 166 -8.15 -9.96 -5.00
CA PHE A 166 -8.99 -10.42 -6.11
C PHE A 166 -9.25 -9.32 -7.14
N LEU A 167 -8.59 -8.17 -7.03
CA LEU A 167 -8.75 -7.05 -7.95
C LEU A 167 -7.50 -6.84 -8.82
N PRO A 168 -7.63 -6.14 -9.96
CA PRO A 168 -6.48 -5.78 -10.78
C PRO A 168 -5.50 -4.89 -10.02
N ASP A 169 -4.25 -4.90 -10.46
CA ASP A 169 -3.24 -3.96 -9.98
C ASP A 169 -3.64 -2.50 -10.25
N ALA A 170 -3.23 -1.60 -9.38
CA ALA A 170 -3.33 -0.17 -9.63
C ALA A 170 -2.24 0.26 -10.62
N ILE A 171 -2.63 1.01 -11.66
CA ILE A 171 -1.72 1.48 -12.70
C ILE A 171 -1.45 2.96 -12.51
N TYR A 172 -0.19 3.32 -12.52
CA TYR A 172 0.28 4.69 -12.41
C TYR A 172 1.14 5.07 -13.61
N ASP A 173 1.04 6.33 -14.02
CA ASP A 173 2.06 6.97 -14.81
C ASP A 173 3.13 7.53 -13.85
N GLU A 174 4.33 6.94 -13.83
CA GLU A 174 5.48 7.49 -13.10
C GLU A 174 6.18 8.52 -14.00
N TYR A 175 6.28 9.74 -13.51
CA TYR A 175 7.03 10.82 -14.13
C TYR A 175 8.35 11.01 -13.40
N GLU A 176 9.42 11.12 -14.16
CA GLU A 176 10.74 11.52 -13.68
C GLU A 176 11.10 12.86 -14.30
N VAL A 177 11.10 13.91 -13.48
CA VAL A 177 11.48 15.26 -13.90
C VAL A 177 12.91 15.50 -13.46
N THR A 178 13.78 15.82 -14.40
CA THR A 178 15.18 16.19 -14.15
C THR A 178 15.41 17.61 -14.62
N ILE A 179 15.90 18.46 -13.72
CA ILE A 179 16.37 19.82 -14.00
C ILE A 179 17.89 19.77 -13.94
N LYS A 180 18.55 20.19 -15.02
CA LYS A 180 20.02 20.22 -15.12
C LYS A 180 20.54 21.63 -15.34
N THR A 181 21.67 21.90 -14.70
CA THR A 181 22.58 23.01 -15.01
C THR A 181 23.97 22.43 -15.27
N GLU A 182 24.96 23.30 -15.56
CA GLU A 182 26.36 22.87 -15.69
C GLU A 182 26.92 22.28 -14.38
N GLU A 183 26.42 22.75 -13.22
CA GLU A 183 26.98 22.42 -11.91
C GLU A 183 26.18 21.33 -11.17
N PHE A 184 24.89 21.14 -11.47
CA PHE A 184 24.03 20.19 -10.75
C PHE A 184 22.90 19.60 -11.58
N ALA A 185 22.34 18.47 -11.08
CA ALA A 185 21.11 17.88 -11.59
C ALA A 185 20.18 17.56 -10.41
N TYR A 186 18.92 17.96 -10.55
CA TYR A 186 17.85 17.60 -9.62
C TYR A 186 16.90 16.66 -10.32
N THR A 187 16.61 15.52 -9.69
CA THR A 187 15.64 14.56 -10.22
C THR A 187 14.60 14.28 -9.17
N GLN A 188 13.34 14.39 -9.54
CA GLN A 188 12.19 14.04 -8.71
C GLN A 188 11.29 13.08 -9.46
N LYS A 189 10.77 12.09 -8.75
CA LYS A 189 9.76 11.17 -9.27
C LYS A 189 8.44 11.41 -8.57
N PHE A 190 7.36 11.33 -9.32
CA PHE A 190 6.01 11.32 -8.79
C PHE A 190 5.11 10.42 -9.64
N ASN A 191 4.04 9.92 -9.02
CA ASN A 191 3.12 9.00 -9.65
C ASN A 191 1.75 9.66 -9.79
N VAL A 192 1.16 9.51 -10.96
CA VAL A 192 -0.22 9.92 -11.23
C VAL A 192 -1.05 8.65 -11.43
N LEU A 193 -2.12 8.49 -10.65
CA LEU A 193 -3.01 7.33 -10.76
C LEU A 193 -3.70 7.36 -12.13
N LYS A 194 -3.61 6.25 -12.86
CA LYS A 194 -4.22 6.05 -14.18
C LYS A 194 -5.40 5.08 -14.15
N LYS A 195 -5.27 4.00 -13.38
CA LYS A 195 -6.35 3.04 -13.10
C LYS A 195 -6.27 2.67 -11.62
N SER A 196 -7.39 2.77 -10.94
CA SER A 196 -7.50 2.51 -9.50
C SER A 196 -7.22 1.05 -9.15
N GLY A 197 -7.71 0.11 -9.94
CA GLY A 197 -7.55 -1.31 -9.64
C GLY A 197 -8.08 -1.64 -8.25
N TYR A 198 -7.21 -2.18 -7.38
CA TYR A 198 -7.59 -2.53 -6.00
C TYR A 198 -7.82 -1.33 -5.06
N LEU A 199 -7.63 -0.10 -5.52
CA LEU A 199 -7.84 1.12 -4.72
C LEU A 199 -9.28 1.62 -4.79
N ASP A 200 -10.16 1.01 -5.59
CA ASP A 200 -11.60 1.31 -5.67
C ASP A 200 -12.41 0.83 -4.40
#